data_d256ac2ce57771c43335f2052d63ead2
#
_entry.id   d256ac2ce57771c43335f2052d63ead2
#
_cell.length_a   1.000
_cell.length_b   1.000
_cell.length_c   1.000
_cell.angle_alpha   90.00
_cell.angle_beta   90.00
_cell.angle_gamma   90.00
#
_symmetry.space_group_name_H-M   'P 1'
#
loop_
_entity.id
_entity.type
_entity.pdbx_description
1 polymer ?
#
loop_
_entity_poly.entity_id
_entity_poly.type
_entity_poly.pdbx_seq_one_letter_code
_entity_poly.pdbx_strand_id
1 'polypeptide(L)'
;MNILAIDLGKFNSMVCFYNSETKEHRFQLCKTERNYLTTLLGSEHFDLVVMEACSCSGWVSDICDQLGLATLVYSTHEEAWRWRNVKRKTDRDDALKLARLGAGGELKPTYVPKSEMREYRGLIKYRKNLVNRINRFFEELDASTVRQARHHNRPRREDVVYRS
;
A
#
# COMPACT_ATOMS: atom_id res chain seq x y z
N MET A 1 16.75 -14.07 -18.98
CA MET A 1 15.49 -13.33 -18.77
C MET A 1 15.77 -11.91 -18.29
N ASN A 2 15.11 -10.92 -18.90
CA ASN A 2 15.15 -9.52 -18.47
C ASN A 2 13.98 -9.23 -17.56
N ILE A 3 14.25 -8.92 -16.31
CA ILE A 3 13.24 -8.74 -15.27
C ILE A 3 13.25 -7.29 -14.80
N LEU A 4 12.09 -6.69 -14.73
CA LEU A 4 11.88 -5.40 -14.08
C LEU A 4 11.20 -5.62 -12.72
N ALA A 5 11.94 -5.42 -11.65
CA ALA A 5 11.36 -5.44 -10.31
C ALA A 5 11.08 -4.03 -9.82
N ILE A 6 9.87 -3.80 -9.31
CA ILE A 6 9.42 -2.48 -8.87
C ILE A 6 9.03 -2.55 -7.40
N ASP A 7 9.78 -1.86 -6.56
CA ASP A 7 9.37 -1.55 -5.19
C ASP A 7 8.52 -0.27 -5.22
N LEU A 8 7.20 -0.46 -5.14
CA LEU A 8 6.20 0.59 -5.37
C LEU A 8 5.98 1.44 -4.11
N GLY A 9 6.57 2.63 -4.09
CA GLY A 9 6.28 3.66 -3.09
C GLY A 9 5.08 4.54 -3.47
N LYS A 10 4.61 5.34 -2.51
CA LYS A 10 3.45 6.25 -2.71
C LYS A 10 3.72 7.35 -3.73
N PHE A 11 4.93 7.92 -3.73
CA PHE A 11 5.32 9.05 -4.59
C PHE A 11 6.46 8.69 -5.52
N ASN A 12 7.41 7.91 -5.04
CA ASN A 12 8.56 7.42 -5.79
C ASN A 12 8.66 5.92 -5.62
N SER A 13 9.11 5.25 -6.67
CA SER A 13 9.35 3.81 -6.71
C SER A 13 10.81 3.54 -7.03
N MET A 14 11.38 2.51 -6.42
CA MET A 14 12.70 2.00 -6.78
C MET A 14 12.53 0.87 -7.79
N VAL A 15 13.22 1.00 -8.90
CA VAL A 15 13.17 0.01 -9.99
C VAL A 15 14.53 -0.68 -10.12
N CYS A 16 14.50 -1.99 -10.21
CA CYS A 16 15.67 -2.82 -10.50
C CYS A 16 15.49 -3.50 -11.86
N PHE A 17 16.35 -3.17 -12.80
CA PHE A 17 16.49 -3.89 -14.06
C PHE A 17 17.49 -5.03 -13.79
N TYR A 18 17.09 -6.25 -14.02
CA TYR A 18 17.87 -7.43 -13.67
C TYR A 18 17.90 -8.45 -14.82
N ASN A 19 19.09 -8.89 -15.21
CA ASN A 19 19.23 -10.01 -16.13
C ASN A 19 19.52 -11.30 -15.34
N SER A 20 18.67 -12.30 -15.48
CA SER A 20 18.81 -13.54 -14.70
C SER A 20 19.97 -14.44 -15.14
N GLU A 21 20.52 -14.25 -16.34
CA GLU A 21 21.64 -15.02 -16.89
C GLU A 21 22.97 -14.43 -16.49
N THR A 22 23.18 -13.13 -16.80
CA THR A 22 24.43 -12.43 -16.49
C THR A 22 24.51 -11.98 -15.03
N LYS A 23 23.39 -11.94 -14.28
CA LYS A 23 23.26 -11.38 -12.93
C LYS A 23 23.51 -9.87 -12.85
N GLU A 24 23.70 -9.23 -13.98
CA GLU A 24 23.83 -7.78 -14.05
C GLU A 24 22.55 -7.10 -13.64
N HIS A 25 22.68 -5.97 -12.95
CA HIS A 25 21.54 -5.19 -12.52
C HIS A 25 21.88 -3.71 -12.45
N ARG A 26 20.87 -2.89 -12.65
CA ARG A 26 20.93 -1.44 -12.46
C ARG A 26 19.67 -0.95 -11.75
N PHE A 27 19.79 0.15 -11.04
CA PHE A 27 18.68 0.74 -10.29
C PHE A 27 18.31 2.10 -10.86
N GLN A 28 17.04 2.42 -10.75
CA GLN A 28 16.53 3.73 -11.10
C GLN A 28 15.43 4.13 -10.10
N LEU A 29 15.55 5.32 -9.55
CA LEU A 29 14.46 5.95 -8.81
C LEU A 29 13.54 6.63 -9.81
N CYS A 30 12.25 6.38 -9.72
CA CYS A 30 11.26 6.96 -10.61
C CYS A 30 10.04 7.47 -9.83
N LYS A 31 9.29 8.38 -10.44
CA LYS A 31 8.02 8.83 -9.89
C LYS A 31 6.96 7.75 -10.06
N THR A 32 6.13 7.56 -9.02
CA THR A 32 4.97 6.66 -9.05
C THR A 32 3.80 7.39 -9.73
N GLU A 33 4.00 7.75 -10.99
CA GLU A 33 3.01 8.44 -11.84
C GLU A 33 2.69 7.58 -13.06
N ARG A 34 1.41 7.58 -13.48
CA ARG A 34 0.95 6.72 -14.58
C ARG A 34 1.77 6.93 -15.86
N ASN A 35 1.92 8.18 -16.30
CA ASN A 35 2.64 8.50 -17.55
C ASN A 35 4.10 8.06 -17.48
N TYR A 36 4.75 8.30 -16.33
CA TYR A 36 6.16 7.91 -16.17
C TYR A 36 6.33 6.39 -16.22
N LEU A 37 5.51 5.64 -15.48
CA LEU A 37 5.59 4.18 -15.46
C LEU A 37 5.18 3.57 -16.80
N THR A 38 4.21 4.13 -17.52
CA THR A 38 3.89 3.69 -18.88
C THR A 38 5.09 3.84 -19.82
N THR A 39 5.77 5.00 -19.78
CA THR A 39 6.97 5.21 -20.60
C THR A 39 8.09 4.26 -20.21
N LEU A 40 8.33 4.07 -18.92
CA LEU A 40 9.36 3.16 -18.42
C LEU A 40 9.10 1.71 -18.83
N LEU A 41 7.88 1.23 -18.65
CA LEU A 41 7.48 -0.13 -18.99
C LEU A 41 7.50 -0.41 -20.50
N GLY A 42 7.31 0.62 -21.33
CA GLY A 42 7.40 0.54 -22.78
C GLY A 42 8.81 0.83 -23.35
N SER A 43 9.80 1.20 -22.52
CA SER A 43 11.11 1.64 -23.00
C SER A 43 12.04 0.50 -23.43
N GLU A 44 11.88 -0.68 -22.85
CA GLU A 44 12.71 -1.85 -23.09
C GLU A 44 11.84 -3.12 -23.09
N HIS A 45 12.40 -4.23 -23.57
CA HIS A 45 11.74 -5.52 -23.52
C HIS A 45 11.99 -6.17 -22.14
N PHE A 46 10.91 -6.50 -21.45
CA PHE A 46 10.92 -7.26 -20.19
C PHE A 46 10.20 -8.58 -20.37
N ASP A 47 10.85 -9.68 -19.99
CA ASP A 47 10.21 -11.00 -19.94
C ASP A 47 9.26 -11.12 -18.76
N LEU A 48 9.51 -10.37 -17.67
CA LEU A 48 8.70 -10.39 -16.46
C LEU A 48 8.80 -9.05 -15.71
N VAL A 49 7.67 -8.52 -15.31
CA VAL A 49 7.56 -7.40 -14.36
C VAL A 49 7.12 -7.94 -13.01
N VAL A 50 7.87 -7.64 -11.94
CA VAL A 50 7.58 -8.14 -10.58
C VAL A 50 7.37 -6.97 -9.63
N MET A 51 6.30 -7.02 -8.83
CA MET A 51 6.00 -5.97 -7.85
C MET A 51 5.29 -6.50 -6.62
N GLU A 52 5.43 -5.77 -5.50
CA GLU A 52 4.69 -6.08 -4.28
C GLU A 52 3.23 -5.63 -4.37
N ALA A 53 2.34 -6.41 -3.74
CA ALA A 53 0.93 -6.05 -3.60
C ALA A 53 0.75 -4.84 -2.67
N CYS A 54 0.41 -3.71 -3.25
CA CYS A 54 0.16 -2.45 -2.55
C CYS A 54 -1.01 -1.69 -3.18
N SER A 55 -1.28 -0.47 -2.71
CA SER A 55 -2.37 0.35 -3.26
C SER A 55 -2.17 0.74 -4.74
N CYS A 56 -0.92 0.74 -5.21
CA CYS A 56 -0.56 1.12 -6.57
C CYS A 56 -0.45 -0.07 -7.52
N SER A 57 -0.18 -1.29 -7.02
CA SER A 57 0.09 -2.46 -7.85
C SER A 57 -1.04 -2.78 -8.86
N GLY A 58 -2.30 -2.52 -8.48
CA GLY A 58 -3.43 -2.80 -9.36
C GLY A 58 -3.41 -2.00 -10.67
N TRP A 59 -3.20 -0.69 -10.61
CA TRP A 59 -3.18 0.13 -11.82
C TRP A 59 -1.86 -0.01 -12.60
N VAL A 60 -0.76 -0.38 -11.95
CA VAL A 60 0.51 -0.73 -12.62
C VAL A 60 0.36 -2.04 -13.38
N SER A 61 -0.30 -3.04 -12.79
CA SER A 61 -0.65 -4.29 -13.46
C SER A 61 -1.51 -4.06 -14.71
N ASP A 62 -2.51 -3.14 -14.63
CA ASP A 62 -3.33 -2.79 -15.81
C ASP A 62 -2.48 -2.19 -16.95
N ILE A 63 -1.43 -1.40 -16.64
CA ILE A 63 -0.51 -0.88 -17.67
C ILE A 63 0.31 -2.02 -18.27
N CYS A 64 0.83 -2.93 -17.45
CA CYS A 64 1.55 -4.10 -17.92
C CYS A 64 0.69 -4.95 -18.85
N ASP A 65 -0.57 -5.21 -18.49
CA ASP A 65 -1.52 -5.93 -19.31
C ASP A 65 -1.77 -5.25 -20.67
N GLN A 66 -1.91 -3.91 -20.66
CA GLN A 66 -2.08 -3.11 -21.88
C GLN A 66 -0.85 -3.16 -22.80
N LEU A 67 0.35 -3.28 -22.23
CA LEU A 67 1.61 -3.42 -22.95
C LEU A 67 1.96 -4.87 -23.32
N GLY A 68 1.13 -5.84 -22.92
CA GLY A 68 1.38 -7.26 -23.15
C GLY A 68 2.55 -7.84 -22.33
N LEU A 69 2.89 -7.23 -21.20
CA LEU A 69 3.99 -7.66 -20.34
C LEU A 69 3.51 -8.71 -19.34
N ALA A 70 4.25 -9.80 -19.20
CA ALA A 70 4.01 -10.76 -18.13
C ALA A 70 4.26 -10.09 -16.77
N THR A 71 3.28 -10.21 -15.85
CA THR A 71 3.32 -9.50 -14.57
C THR A 71 3.11 -10.45 -13.41
N LEU A 72 3.93 -10.33 -12.38
CA LEU A 72 3.81 -11.05 -11.13
C LEU A 72 3.67 -10.04 -9.97
N VAL A 73 2.49 -10.02 -9.36
CA VAL A 73 2.23 -9.29 -8.11
C VAL A 73 2.26 -10.30 -6.97
N TYR A 74 3.10 -10.08 -5.96
CA TYR A 74 3.24 -11.00 -4.83
C TYR A 74 2.87 -10.31 -3.51
N SER A 75 2.63 -11.10 -2.47
CA SER A 75 2.35 -10.60 -1.11
C SER A 75 3.54 -10.86 -0.19
N THR A 76 3.96 -9.85 0.59
CA THR A 76 5.02 -9.96 1.60
C THR A 76 4.69 -10.88 2.76
N HIS A 77 3.44 -11.34 2.89
CA HIS A 77 3.05 -12.34 3.89
C HIS A 77 3.56 -13.74 3.58
N GLU A 78 4.15 -13.98 2.40
CA GLU A 78 4.67 -15.29 2.01
C GLU A 78 6.04 -15.58 2.62
N GLU A 79 6.32 -16.90 2.84
CA GLU A 79 7.54 -17.36 3.51
C GLU A 79 8.82 -17.01 2.76
N ALA A 80 8.81 -16.99 1.42
CA ALA A 80 9.97 -16.63 0.60
C ALA A 80 10.50 -15.22 0.88
N TRP A 81 9.62 -14.31 1.35
CA TRP A 81 9.99 -12.95 1.71
C TRP A 81 10.57 -12.83 3.13
N ARG A 82 10.36 -13.79 4.01
CA ARG A 82 10.76 -13.76 5.42
C ARG A 82 12.26 -14.00 5.64
N TRP A 83 13.11 -13.08 5.18
CA TRP A 83 14.52 -13.09 5.54
C TRP A 83 14.72 -12.37 6.88
N ARG A 84 15.00 -13.13 7.92
CA ARG A 84 15.00 -12.67 9.32
C ARG A 84 16.18 -11.80 9.74
N ASN A 85 17.23 -11.56 8.95
CA ASN A 85 18.48 -11.00 9.47
C ASN A 85 19.17 -9.92 8.62
N VAL A 86 18.44 -8.98 8.01
CA VAL A 86 19.09 -7.84 7.35
C VAL A 86 19.01 -6.62 8.27
N LYS A 87 20.12 -6.27 8.93
CA LYS A 87 20.24 -5.11 9.85
C LYS A 87 20.09 -3.73 9.20
N ARG A 88 20.21 -3.62 7.89
CA ARG A 88 19.95 -2.42 7.07
C ARG A 88 19.25 -2.82 5.80
N LYS A 89 18.00 -2.47 5.69
CA LYS A 89 17.17 -2.69 4.50
C LYS A 89 17.13 -1.38 3.72
N THR A 90 17.48 -1.41 2.43
CA THR A 90 17.35 -0.27 1.53
C THR A 90 16.38 -0.65 0.42
N ASP A 91 15.69 0.34 -0.17
CA ASP A 91 14.76 0.12 -1.29
C ASP A 91 15.45 -0.58 -2.48
N ARG A 92 16.76 -0.36 -2.65
CA ARG A 92 17.57 -1.07 -3.66
C ARG A 92 17.71 -2.55 -3.35
N ASP A 93 17.99 -2.90 -2.09
CA ASP A 93 18.12 -4.30 -1.66
C ASP A 93 16.79 -5.03 -1.83
N ASP A 94 15.68 -4.35 -1.54
CA ASP A 94 14.34 -4.90 -1.70
C ASP A 94 14.00 -5.13 -3.18
N ALA A 95 14.26 -4.15 -4.05
CA ALA A 95 14.04 -4.28 -5.49
C ALA A 95 14.91 -5.39 -6.10
N LEU A 96 16.19 -5.51 -5.70
CA LEU A 96 17.08 -6.58 -6.20
C LEU A 96 16.65 -7.96 -5.69
N LYS A 97 16.28 -8.07 -4.42
CA LYS A 97 15.75 -9.30 -3.85
C LYS A 97 14.51 -9.75 -4.61
N LEU A 98 13.61 -8.81 -4.87
CA LEU A 98 12.39 -9.06 -5.62
C LEU A 98 12.68 -9.59 -7.03
N ALA A 99 13.63 -8.99 -7.74
CA ALA A 99 14.07 -9.44 -9.05
C ALA A 99 14.61 -10.87 -9.02
N ARG A 100 15.45 -11.21 -8.03
CA ARG A 100 16.05 -12.55 -7.88
C ARG A 100 14.99 -13.61 -7.56
N LEU A 101 14.09 -13.33 -6.65
CA LEU A 101 13.01 -14.25 -6.29
C LEU A 101 12.04 -14.47 -7.46
N GLY A 102 11.75 -13.40 -8.23
CA GLY A 102 10.97 -13.50 -9.46
C GLY A 102 11.65 -14.37 -10.52
N ALA A 103 12.98 -14.21 -10.68
CA ALA A 103 13.79 -15.03 -11.59
C ALA A 103 13.81 -16.50 -11.20
N GLY A 104 13.81 -16.80 -9.90
CA GLY A 104 13.81 -18.17 -9.36
C GLY A 104 12.44 -18.84 -9.37
N GLY A 105 11.37 -18.13 -9.71
CA GLY A 105 10.00 -18.65 -9.62
C GLY A 105 9.54 -18.93 -8.18
N GLU A 106 10.20 -18.33 -7.18
CA GLU A 106 9.93 -18.58 -5.76
C GLU A 106 8.73 -17.78 -5.23
N LEU A 107 8.27 -16.79 -6.00
CA LEU A 107 7.15 -15.94 -5.63
C LEU A 107 5.84 -16.52 -6.14
N LYS A 108 4.85 -16.62 -5.26
CA LYS A 108 3.49 -17.00 -5.66
C LYS A 108 2.70 -15.76 -6.07
N PRO A 109 2.00 -15.81 -7.22
CA PRO A 109 1.20 -14.68 -7.66
C PRO A 109 0.02 -14.45 -6.71
N THR A 110 -0.17 -13.18 -6.33
CA THR A 110 -1.36 -12.74 -5.61
C THR A 110 -2.42 -12.27 -6.62
N TYR A 111 -3.68 -12.62 -6.37
CA TYR A 111 -4.77 -12.19 -7.22
C TYR A 111 -4.92 -10.65 -7.21
N VAL A 112 -4.83 -10.06 -8.39
CA VAL A 112 -5.10 -8.64 -8.63
C VAL A 112 -6.53 -8.50 -9.15
N PRO A 113 -7.46 -7.87 -8.41
CA PRO A 113 -8.82 -7.68 -8.90
C PRO A 113 -8.86 -6.78 -10.13
N LYS A 114 -9.79 -7.02 -11.06
CA LYS A 114 -10.04 -6.14 -12.21
C LYS A 114 -10.39 -4.72 -11.76
N SER A 115 -10.15 -3.73 -12.62
CA SER A 115 -10.36 -2.30 -12.34
C SER A 115 -11.73 -2.01 -11.75
N GLU A 116 -12.80 -2.48 -12.38
CA GLU A 116 -14.18 -2.33 -11.89
C GLU A 116 -14.37 -2.84 -10.45
N MET A 117 -13.81 -4.01 -10.14
CA MET A 117 -13.90 -4.59 -8.80
C MET A 117 -13.12 -3.77 -7.77
N ARG A 118 -12.02 -3.16 -8.19
CA ARG A 118 -11.25 -2.24 -7.32
C ARG A 118 -12.02 -0.97 -7.04
N GLU A 119 -12.72 -0.43 -8.03
CA GLU A 119 -13.60 0.73 -7.89
C GLU A 119 -14.76 0.45 -6.93
N TYR A 120 -15.48 -0.66 -7.11
CA TYR A 120 -16.54 -1.07 -6.18
C TYR A 120 -16.03 -1.24 -4.74
N ARG A 121 -14.88 -1.90 -4.56
CA ARG A 121 -14.25 -2.01 -3.22
C ARG A 121 -13.90 -0.65 -2.64
N GLY A 122 -13.44 0.28 -3.47
CA GLY A 122 -13.16 1.66 -3.10
C GLY A 122 -14.40 2.38 -2.58
N LEU A 123 -15.52 2.30 -3.31
CA LEU A 123 -16.81 2.89 -2.93
C LEU A 123 -17.35 2.30 -1.62
N ILE A 124 -17.28 0.96 -1.46
CA ILE A 124 -17.72 0.30 -0.22
C ILE A 124 -16.88 0.78 0.97
N LYS A 125 -15.54 0.86 0.79
CA LYS A 125 -14.64 1.37 1.84
C LYS A 125 -14.91 2.83 2.17
N TYR A 126 -15.16 3.65 1.16
CA TYR A 126 -15.51 5.06 1.34
C TYR A 126 -16.82 5.22 2.13
N ARG A 127 -17.88 4.50 1.73
CA ARG A 127 -19.15 4.46 2.48
C ARG A 127 -18.93 4.06 3.94
N LYS A 128 -18.17 2.99 4.20
CA LYS A 128 -17.86 2.53 5.56
C LYS A 128 -17.16 3.62 6.38
N ASN A 129 -16.20 4.30 5.78
CA ASN A 129 -15.48 5.40 6.44
C ASN A 129 -16.41 6.58 6.76
N LEU A 130 -17.36 6.92 5.88
CA LEU A 130 -18.35 7.95 6.15
C LEU A 130 -19.24 7.58 7.33
N VAL A 131 -19.78 6.36 7.34
CA VAL A 131 -20.62 5.86 8.46
C VAL A 131 -19.83 5.91 9.77
N ASN A 132 -18.60 5.45 9.80
CA ASN A 132 -17.77 5.49 11.00
C ASN A 132 -17.51 6.92 11.48
N ARG A 133 -17.33 7.88 10.57
CA ARG A 133 -17.17 9.30 10.92
C ARG A 133 -18.44 9.89 11.52
N ILE A 134 -19.60 9.55 10.96
CA ILE A 134 -20.91 9.97 11.47
C ILE A 134 -21.12 9.41 12.87
N ASN A 135 -20.90 8.12 13.08
CA ASN A 135 -21.07 7.49 14.39
C ASN A 135 -20.17 8.15 15.45
N ARG A 136 -18.88 8.37 15.11
CA ARG A 136 -17.96 9.08 16.01
C ARG A 136 -18.46 10.48 16.37
N PHE A 137 -19.00 11.21 15.40
CA PHE A 137 -19.54 12.54 15.63
C PHE A 137 -20.73 12.50 16.61
N PHE A 138 -21.64 11.54 16.48
CA PHE A 138 -22.75 11.36 17.44
C PHE A 138 -22.25 10.97 18.83
N GLU A 139 -21.28 10.06 18.95
CA GLU A 139 -20.66 9.70 20.22
C GLU A 139 -20.03 10.93 20.92
N GLU A 140 -19.36 11.80 20.17
CA GLU A 140 -18.78 13.04 20.69
C GLU A 140 -19.85 14.04 21.16
N LEU A 141 -20.96 14.17 20.43
CA LEU A 141 -22.11 15.00 20.83
C LEU A 141 -22.74 14.50 22.12
N ASP A 142 -23.05 13.20 22.22
CA ASP A 142 -23.61 12.59 23.41
C ASP A 142 -22.70 12.78 24.62
N ALA A 143 -21.40 12.56 24.46
CA ALA A 143 -20.41 12.76 25.52
C ALA A 143 -20.34 14.24 25.97
N SER A 144 -20.48 15.20 25.05
CA SER A 144 -20.49 16.63 25.36
C SER A 144 -21.75 17.03 26.12
N THR A 145 -22.90 16.52 25.71
CA THR A 145 -24.21 16.78 26.35
C THR A 145 -24.23 16.24 27.79
N VAL A 146 -23.70 15.03 27.99
CA VAL A 146 -23.60 14.43 29.35
C VAL A 146 -22.65 15.24 30.25
N ARG A 147 -21.53 15.78 29.71
CA ARG A 147 -20.63 16.65 30.46
C ARG A 147 -21.30 17.97 30.87
N GLN A 148 -22.05 18.60 29.96
CA GLN A 148 -22.78 19.83 30.26
C GLN A 148 -23.83 19.62 31.31
N ALA A 149 -24.61 18.53 31.26
CA ALA A 149 -25.62 18.15 32.24
C ALA A 149 -25.01 17.95 33.65
N ARG A 150 -23.83 17.31 33.73
CA ARG A 150 -23.08 17.13 34.99
C ARG A 150 -22.56 18.44 35.57
N HIS A 151 -22.17 19.41 34.72
CA HIS A 151 -21.73 20.73 35.19
C HIS A 151 -22.90 21.58 35.71
N HIS A 152 -24.09 21.44 35.13
CA HIS A 152 -25.28 22.19 35.55
C HIS A 152 -25.88 21.68 36.88
N ASN A 153 -25.67 20.41 37.20
CA ASN A 153 -26.18 19.75 38.43
C ASN A 153 -25.16 19.72 39.57
N ARG A 154 -24.06 20.44 39.52
CA ARG A 154 -23.18 20.61 40.69
C ARG A 154 -23.80 21.62 41.64
N PRO A 155 -24.13 21.24 42.89
CA PRO A 155 -24.59 22.22 43.88
C PRO A 155 -23.55 23.29 44.08
N ARG A 156 -23.96 24.55 44.06
CA ARG A 156 -23.07 25.66 44.37
C ARG A 156 -22.56 25.46 45.79
N ARG A 157 -21.27 25.67 46.03
CA ARG A 157 -20.64 25.49 47.34
C ARG A 157 -21.19 26.44 48.43
N GLU A 158 -22.12 27.33 48.10
CA GLU A 158 -22.71 28.32 48.97
C GLU A 158 -23.90 27.81 49.76
N ASP A 159 -24.46 26.64 49.45
CA ASP A 159 -25.71 26.10 50.08
C ASP A 159 -25.41 25.21 51.29
N VAL A 160 -24.16 25.08 51.73
CA VAL A 160 -23.85 24.35 52.99
C VAL A 160 -23.80 25.35 54.13
N VAL A 161 -24.98 25.81 54.53
CA VAL A 161 -25.14 26.50 55.82
C VAL A 161 -25.15 25.48 56.93
N TYR A 162 -24.07 25.41 57.68
CA TYR A 162 -24.02 24.66 58.96
C TYR A 162 -25.04 25.29 59.90
N ARG A 163 -26.19 24.66 60.15
CA ARG A 163 -27.01 24.96 61.33
C ARG A 163 -26.37 24.27 62.53
N SER A 164 -25.79 25.10 63.42
CA SER A 164 -25.42 24.76 64.78
C SER A 164 -26.64 24.51 65.66
#